data_c1bd328197a3403b79a836118389b1e9
#
_entry.id   c1bd328197a3403b79a836118389b1e9
#
_cell.length_a   1.000
_cell.length_b   1.000
_cell.length_c   1.000
_cell.angle_alpha   90.00
_cell.angle_beta   90.00
_cell.angle_gamma   90.00
#
_symmetry.space_group_name_H-M   'P 1'
#
loop_
_entity.id
_entity.type
_entity.pdbx_description
1 polymer ?
#
loop_
_entity_poly.entity_id
_entity_poly.type
_entity_poly.pdbx_seq_one_letter_code
_entity_poly.pdbx_strand_id
1 'polypeptide(L)'
;PLISEVCNDLQVKYVSWIYDCPLHIRNKEPMKYSCNTIFFFDRIEAENYRNKGVNAYHLPLAGDTVAFTEKYKYVDMNMMHNEEKGIYTGFTETDMCDVSLVGKLYHSDYAYLLRPLDQYCRGYLEGMVEAQRNVYGGCFIGDCLSDSFIERINASYLSATNGEFKILREELEYAVGTEITGRERYMVLALLQNRCNVSLFSSDKDERLQKVVQPGYVDYYTQMPQVFKKSRINLNISLKLIQSGVPLRVFDVLASGGFLMTNFQPEIVEMFVPGEELVVYENMQDLVEKSIWYLEHDEERKRIASNGYEKVKNTYTFENCISHMFAKLH
;
A
#
# COMPACT_ATOMS: atom_id res chain seq x y z
N PRO A 1 -0.45 20.33 7.70
CA PRO A 1 -1.07 21.67 7.75
C PRO A 1 -0.21 22.68 8.49
N LEU A 2 0.33 22.36 9.68
CA LEU A 2 1.10 23.29 10.51
C LEU A 2 2.29 23.93 9.77
N ILE A 3 3.08 23.14 9.05
CA ILE A 3 4.21 23.66 8.27
C ILE A 3 3.73 24.59 7.16
N SER A 4 2.64 24.22 6.47
CA SER A 4 2.03 25.04 5.42
C SER A 4 1.53 26.39 5.96
N GLU A 5 0.94 26.43 7.17
CA GLU A 5 0.52 27.66 7.84
C GLU A 5 1.71 28.58 8.11
N VAL A 6 2.78 28.03 8.71
CA VAL A 6 4.01 28.79 8.99
C VAL A 6 4.65 29.32 7.70
N CYS A 7 4.71 28.50 6.64
CA CYS A 7 5.26 28.95 5.35
C CYS A 7 4.42 30.06 4.72
N ASN A 8 3.09 29.99 4.86
CA ASN A 8 2.20 31.02 4.40
C ASN A 8 2.43 32.37 5.16
N ASP A 9 2.55 32.30 6.47
CA ASP A 9 2.80 33.49 7.31
C ASP A 9 4.15 34.13 7.02
N LEU A 10 5.17 33.30 6.74
CA LEU A 10 6.51 33.76 6.39
C LEU A 10 6.68 34.12 4.91
N GLN A 11 5.64 33.89 4.08
CA GLN A 11 5.68 34.11 2.63
C GLN A 11 6.79 33.29 1.93
N VAL A 12 7.01 32.04 2.41
CA VAL A 12 7.99 31.09 1.87
C VAL A 12 7.27 30.00 1.10
N LYS A 13 7.81 29.59 -0.05
CA LYS A 13 7.27 28.45 -0.81
C LYS A 13 7.37 27.15 0.01
N TYR A 14 6.30 26.38 0.00
CA TYR A 14 6.22 25.05 0.62
C TYR A 14 5.96 23.98 -0.44
N VAL A 15 6.83 22.99 -0.50
CA VAL A 15 6.70 21.84 -1.40
C VAL A 15 6.55 20.58 -0.58
N SER A 16 5.57 19.75 -0.90
CA SER A 16 5.39 18.45 -0.25
C SER A 16 5.11 17.35 -1.26
N TRP A 17 5.58 16.15 -0.94
CA TRP A 17 5.34 14.93 -1.69
C TRP A 17 4.59 13.95 -0.79
N ILE A 18 3.37 13.62 -1.16
CA ILE A 18 2.45 12.81 -0.35
C ILE A 18 2.66 11.34 -0.69
N TYR A 19 2.92 10.55 0.35
CA TYR A 19 3.14 9.11 0.28
C TYR A 19 1.91 8.29 0.72
N ASP A 20 0.92 8.94 1.35
CA ASP A 20 -0.30 8.32 1.83
C ASP A 20 -1.45 8.52 0.85
N CYS A 21 -2.23 7.48 0.61
CA CYS A 21 -3.48 7.51 -0.14
C CYS A 21 -4.50 6.58 0.54
N PRO A 22 -5.66 7.07 0.94
CA PRO A 22 -6.08 8.48 0.94
C PRO A 22 -5.34 9.32 1.99
N LEU A 23 -5.23 10.61 1.73
CA LEU A 23 -4.58 11.54 2.64
C LEU A 23 -5.47 11.84 3.86
N HIS A 24 -5.04 11.42 5.05
CA HIS A 24 -5.74 11.65 6.31
C HIS A 24 -5.27 12.95 7.00
N ILE A 25 -5.94 14.06 6.70
CA ILE A 25 -5.72 15.36 7.35
C ILE A 25 -7.06 15.91 7.85
N ARG A 26 -7.13 16.28 9.12
CA ARG A 26 -8.35 16.83 9.73
C ARG A 26 -8.76 18.18 9.12
N ASN A 27 -7.82 19.07 8.92
CA ASN A 27 -8.04 20.38 8.30
C ASN A 27 -7.33 20.47 6.96
N LYS A 28 -8.08 20.47 5.86
CA LYS A 28 -7.58 20.52 4.49
C LYS A 28 -7.46 21.94 3.94
N GLU A 29 -8.00 22.96 4.62
CA GLU A 29 -7.99 24.35 4.14
C GLU A 29 -6.56 24.91 3.94
N PRO A 30 -5.58 24.69 4.84
CA PRO A 30 -4.21 25.16 4.62
C PRO A 30 -3.55 24.62 3.35
N MET A 31 -4.03 23.50 2.78
CA MET A 31 -3.49 22.98 1.51
C MET A 31 -3.73 23.93 0.33
N LYS A 32 -4.73 24.82 0.42
CA LYS A 32 -5.11 25.77 -0.63
C LYS A 32 -4.26 27.05 -0.64
N TYR A 33 -3.35 27.21 0.32
CA TYR A 33 -2.50 28.41 0.36
C TYR A 33 -1.62 28.51 -0.89
N SER A 34 -1.43 29.72 -1.40
CA SER A 34 -0.69 29.99 -2.62
C SER A 34 0.81 29.67 -2.52
N CYS A 35 1.34 29.54 -1.30
CA CYS A 35 2.72 29.12 -1.07
C CYS A 35 2.93 27.63 -1.34
N ASN A 36 1.87 26.81 -1.38
CA ASN A 36 1.96 25.36 -1.49
C ASN A 36 2.11 24.89 -2.93
N THR A 37 2.94 23.86 -3.12
CA THR A 37 2.97 22.99 -4.28
C THR A 37 3.00 21.55 -3.77
N ILE A 38 1.95 20.78 -4.03
CA ILE A 38 1.74 19.45 -3.42
C ILE A 38 1.74 18.38 -4.50
N PHE A 39 2.59 17.37 -4.34
CA PHE A 39 2.69 16.25 -5.24
C PHE A 39 2.04 15.02 -4.61
N PHE A 40 1.20 14.33 -5.37
CA PHE A 40 0.53 13.08 -5.01
C PHE A 40 1.02 11.96 -5.92
N PHE A 41 1.20 10.77 -5.38
CA PHE A 41 1.62 9.62 -6.18
C PHE A 41 0.46 8.93 -6.91
N ASP A 42 -0.78 9.21 -6.52
CA ASP A 42 -2.00 8.76 -7.20
C ASP A 42 -2.54 9.90 -8.04
N ARG A 43 -2.68 9.68 -9.35
CA ARG A 43 -3.11 10.71 -10.31
C ARG A 43 -4.54 11.18 -10.05
N ILE A 44 -5.42 10.25 -9.75
CA ILE A 44 -6.83 10.56 -9.50
C ILE A 44 -6.95 11.39 -8.21
N GLU A 45 -6.17 11.06 -7.18
CA GLU A 45 -6.14 11.86 -5.96
C GLU A 45 -5.61 13.27 -6.23
N ALA A 46 -4.53 13.41 -7.01
CA ALA A 46 -4.01 14.72 -7.43
C ALA A 46 -5.06 15.56 -8.16
N GLU A 47 -5.82 14.96 -9.08
CA GLU A 47 -6.90 15.61 -9.80
C GLU A 47 -8.04 16.03 -8.86
N ASN A 48 -8.43 15.17 -7.93
CA ASN A 48 -9.47 15.46 -6.94
C ASN A 48 -9.09 16.65 -6.05
N TYR A 49 -7.84 16.75 -5.61
CA TYR A 49 -7.36 17.91 -4.84
C TYR A 49 -7.24 19.17 -5.69
N ARG A 50 -6.82 19.07 -6.94
CA ARG A 50 -6.79 20.20 -7.88
C ARG A 50 -8.17 20.78 -8.10
N ASN A 51 -9.19 19.94 -8.29
CA ASN A 51 -10.58 20.35 -8.43
C ASN A 51 -11.14 21.03 -7.18
N LYS A 52 -10.54 20.79 -6.00
CA LYS A 52 -10.84 21.46 -4.72
C LYS A 52 -10.04 22.74 -4.49
N GLY A 53 -9.25 23.20 -5.48
CA GLY A 53 -8.48 24.44 -5.43
C GLY A 53 -7.09 24.31 -4.80
N VAL A 54 -6.56 23.10 -4.65
CA VAL A 54 -5.19 22.86 -4.21
C VAL A 54 -4.25 22.91 -5.41
N ASN A 55 -3.07 23.53 -5.27
CA ASN A 55 -2.02 23.48 -6.27
C ASN A 55 -1.35 22.10 -6.26
N ALA A 56 -2.03 21.13 -6.85
CA ALA A 56 -1.71 19.70 -6.78
C ALA A 56 -1.18 19.17 -8.13
N TYR A 57 -0.14 18.36 -8.06
CA TYR A 57 0.48 17.69 -9.20
C TYR A 57 0.59 16.18 -8.95
N HIS A 58 0.56 15.41 -10.01
CA HIS A 58 0.90 14.00 -9.97
C HIS A 58 2.42 13.82 -10.07
N LEU A 59 2.99 12.98 -9.21
CA LEU A 59 4.38 12.54 -9.27
C LEU A 59 4.48 11.13 -8.67
N PRO A 60 4.90 10.11 -9.44
CA PRO A 60 5.12 8.77 -8.93
C PRO A 60 6.12 8.75 -7.76
N LEU A 61 6.04 7.72 -6.92
CA LEU A 61 7.03 7.48 -5.88
C LEU A 61 8.35 6.98 -6.48
N ALA A 62 9.40 6.94 -5.66
CA ALA A 62 10.75 6.55 -6.07
C ALA A 62 11.25 5.35 -5.28
N GLY A 63 12.18 4.58 -5.88
CA GLY A 63 12.92 3.52 -5.23
C GLY A 63 14.35 3.94 -4.90
N ASP A 64 14.84 3.56 -3.72
CA ASP A 64 16.21 3.83 -3.27
C ASP A 64 17.12 2.64 -3.59
N THR A 65 17.56 2.57 -4.86
CA THR A 65 18.46 1.48 -5.30
C THR A 65 19.84 1.55 -4.64
N VAL A 66 20.29 2.72 -4.24
CA VAL A 66 21.61 2.91 -3.59
C VAL A 66 21.54 2.42 -2.16
N ALA A 67 20.57 2.87 -1.37
CA ALA A 67 20.41 2.40 0.00
C ALA A 67 20.19 0.88 0.08
N PHE A 68 19.40 0.31 -0.83
CA PHE A 68 19.02 -1.10 -0.78
C PHE A 68 20.06 -2.05 -1.35
N THR A 69 21.04 -1.57 -2.12
CA THR A 69 22.08 -2.43 -2.72
C THR A 69 23.47 -2.19 -2.20
N GLU A 70 23.84 -0.96 -1.86
CA GLU A 70 25.22 -0.60 -1.55
C GLU A 70 25.48 -0.20 -0.10
N LYS A 71 24.62 0.66 0.46
CA LYS A 71 24.85 1.28 1.78
C LYS A 71 24.75 0.31 2.94
N TYR A 72 23.94 -0.74 2.84
CA TYR A 72 23.68 -1.70 3.91
C TYR A 72 24.34 -3.06 3.72
N LYS A 73 25.29 -3.19 2.77
CA LYS A 73 26.14 -4.40 2.64
C LYS A 73 26.96 -4.72 3.88
N TYR A 74 27.16 -3.76 4.79
CA TYR A 74 28.07 -3.82 5.93
C TYR A 74 27.44 -3.64 7.30
N VAL A 75 26.13 -3.61 7.42
CA VAL A 75 25.51 -3.66 8.76
C VAL A 75 25.60 -5.10 9.22
N ASP A 76 26.60 -5.37 10.09
CA ASP A 76 26.77 -6.66 10.75
C ASP A 76 25.48 -6.96 11.53
N MET A 77 24.77 -8.00 11.11
CA MET A 77 23.48 -8.41 11.69
C MET A 77 23.59 -8.80 13.16
N ASN A 78 24.80 -8.94 13.70
CA ASN A 78 25.06 -9.23 15.10
C ASN A 78 24.90 -8.02 16.04
N MET A 79 24.76 -6.79 15.51
CA MET A 79 24.60 -5.57 16.34
C MET A 79 23.16 -5.18 16.67
N MET A 80 22.15 -5.89 16.19
CA MET A 80 20.73 -5.54 16.43
C MET A 80 20.07 -6.47 17.46
N HIS A 81 20.63 -6.56 18.66
CA HIS A 81 19.91 -7.10 19.81
C HIS A 81 19.02 -6.00 20.41
N ASN A 82 17.75 -5.95 20.03
CA ASN A 82 16.71 -5.24 20.73
C ASN A 82 15.48 -6.15 20.85
N GLU A 83 15.53 -7.03 21.85
CA GLU A 83 14.46 -8.00 22.15
C GLU A 83 13.11 -7.33 22.53
N GLU A 84 13.12 -6.03 22.90
CA GLU A 84 11.94 -5.33 23.40
C GLU A 84 10.92 -4.91 22.35
N LYS A 85 11.20 -5.02 21.04
CA LYS A 85 10.29 -4.54 19.96
C LYS A 85 9.71 -5.62 19.05
N GLY A 86 9.94 -6.91 19.31
CA GLY A 86 9.45 -7.97 18.41
C GLY A 86 10.04 -7.89 16.99
N ILE A 87 11.24 -7.33 16.85
CA ILE A 87 11.98 -7.24 15.59
C ILE A 87 12.58 -8.61 15.29
N TYR A 88 12.36 -9.11 14.09
CA TYR A 88 12.97 -10.35 13.61
C TYR A 88 14.50 -10.21 13.55
N THR A 89 15.23 -10.97 14.37
CA THR A 89 16.67 -10.79 14.60
C THR A 89 17.58 -11.71 13.78
N GLY A 90 17.03 -12.59 12.97
CA GLY A 90 17.85 -13.59 12.30
C GLY A 90 17.35 -13.99 10.92
N PHE A 91 17.86 -13.37 9.87
CA PHE A 91 17.72 -13.89 8.50
C PHE A 91 18.88 -14.88 8.24
N THR A 92 18.60 -16.18 8.31
CA THR A 92 19.57 -17.22 7.94
C THR A 92 19.36 -17.60 6.46
N GLU A 93 20.31 -18.32 5.86
CA GLU A 93 20.13 -18.85 4.49
C GLU A 93 18.94 -19.81 4.38
N THR A 94 18.50 -20.39 5.51
CA THR A 94 17.34 -21.27 5.59
C THR A 94 15.99 -20.54 5.62
N ASP A 95 15.99 -19.22 5.74
CA ASP A 95 14.76 -18.39 5.82
C ASP A 95 14.26 -17.96 4.43
N MET A 96 14.76 -18.55 3.35
CA MET A 96 14.22 -18.35 2.00
C MET A 96 12.79 -18.86 1.94
N CYS A 97 11.83 -17.99 1.60
CA CYS A 97 10.45 -18.38 1.35
C CYS A 97 10.14 -18.35 -0.16
N ASP A 98 9.19 -19.16 -0.55
CA ASP A 98 8.71 -19.15 -1.93
C ASP A 98 7.97 -17.85 -2.20
N VAL A 99 7.09 -17.44 -1.28
CA VAL A 99 6.27 -16.23 -1.42
C VAL A 99 6.34 -15.41 -0.14
N SER A 100 6.65 -14.12 -0.27
CA SER A 100 6.61 -13.16 0.84
C SER A 100 5.51 -12.12 0.67
N LEU A 101 4.91 -11.71 1.78
CA LEU A 101 4.12 -10.50 1.92
C LEU A 101 4.70 -9.65 3.04
N VAL A 102 5.11 -8.42 2.73
CA VAL A 102 5.61 -7.46 3.72
C VAL A 102 4.61 -6.33 3.88
N GLY A 103 3.98 -6.23 5.05
CA GLY A 103 2.98 -5.19 5.35
C GLY A 103 1.87 -5.66 6.29
N LYS A 104 1.00 -4.73 6.68
CA LYS A 104 -0.11 -4.99 7.61
C LYS A 104 -1.14 -5.95 7.01
N LEU A 105 -1.80 -6.76 7.85
CA LEU A 105 -3.01 -7.50 7.47
C LEU A 105 -4.26 -6.61 7.47
N TYR A 106 -4.16 -5.41 8.03
CA TYR A 106 -5.31 -4.51 8.23
C TYR A 106 -6.42 -5.18 9.06
N HIS A 107 -6.08 -5.63 10.27
CA HIS A 107 -7.11 -5.98 11.25
C HIS A 107 -7.93 -4.74 11.53
N SER A 108 -9.14 -4.70 10.99
CA SER A 108 -10.00 -3.51 11.03
C SER A 108 -11.03 -3.61 12.15
N ASP A 109 -11.49 -2.45 12.63
CA ASP A 109 -12.62 -2.34 13.54
C ASP A 109 -13.98 -2.45 12.82
N TYR A 110 -13.98 -2.85 11.55
CA TYR A 110 -15.17 -2.91 10.70
C TYR A 110 -16.31 -3.72 11.33
N ALA A 111 -16.01 -4.87 11.93
CA ALA A 111 -17.00 -5.69 12.61
C ALA A 111 -17.66 -4.95 13.80
N TYR A 112 -16.93 -4.07 14.49
CA TYR A 112 -17.48 -3.23 15.55
C TYR A 112 -18.37 -2.12 14.98
N LEU A 113 -17.99 -1.53 13.85
CA LEU A 113 -18.80 -0.52 13.17
C LEU A 113 -20.15 -1.09 12.69
N LEU A 114 -20.20 -2.37 12.34
CA LEU A 114 -21.46 -3.00 11.92
C LEU A 114 -22.44 -3.25 13.06
N ARG A 115 -21.99 -3.39 14.31
CA ARG A 115 -22.84 -3.84 15.43
C ARG A 115 -24.11 -3.02 15.65
N PRO A 116 -24.07 -1.68 15.68
CA PRO A 116 -25.26 -0.86 15.91
C PRO A 116 -26.17 -0.71 14.68
N LEU A 117 -25.70 -1.12 13.49
CA LEU A 117 -26.42 -0.91 12.24
C LEU A 117 -27.59 -1.88 12.08
N ASP A 118 -28.65 -1.44 11.38
CA ASP A 118 -29.75 -2.30 10.97
C ASP A 118 -29.31 -3.33 9.89
N GLN A 119 -30.18 -4.31 9.63
CA GLN A 119 -29.88 -5.38 8.68
C GLN A 119 -29.65 -4.86 7.26
N TYR A 120 -30.35 -3.81 6.84
CA TYR A 120 -30.18 -3.22 5.52
C TYR A 120 -28.79 -2.59 5.38
N CYS A 121 -28.39 -1.75 6.34
CA CYS A 121 -27.07 -1.09 6.31
C CYS A 121 -25.92 -2.12 6.35
N ARG A 122 -26.04 -3.16 7.18
CA ARG A 122 -25.06 -4.26 7.22
C ARG A 122 -24.97 -4.97 5.88
N GLY A 123 -26.10 -5.38 5.31
CA GLY A 123 -26.14 -6.07 4.02
C GLY A 123 -25.62 -5.22 2.88
N TYR A 124 -25.88 -3.92 2.89
CA TYR A 124 -25.36 -2.99 1.89
C TYR A 124 -23.84 -2.87 1.96
N LEU A 125 -23.28 -2.67 3.17
CA LEU A 125 -21.83 -2.58 3.36
C LEU A 125 -21.12 -3.90 3.03
N GLU A 126 -21.66 -5.05 3.45
CA GLU A 126 -21.09 -6.36 3.08
C GLU A 126 -21.16 -6.61 1.57
N GLY A 127 -22.26 -6.25 0.91
CA GLY A 127 -22.38 -6.34 -0.55
C GLY A 127 -21.34 -5.46 -1.27
N MET A 128 -21.10 -4.25 -0.76
CA MET A 128 -20.06 -3.35 -1.28
C MET A 128 -18.65 -3.95 -1.09
N VAL A 129 -18.36 -4.47 0.10
CA VAL A 129 -17.08 -5.14 0.40
C VAL A 129 -16.83 -6.30 -0.58
N GLU A 130 -17.81 -7.17 -0.78
CA GLU A 130 -17.67 -8.31 -1.69
C GLU A 130 -17.55 -7.89 -3.16
N ALA A 131 -18.29 -6.86 -3.59
CA ALA A 131 -18.21 -6.35 -4.94
C ALA A 131 -16.84 -5.69 -5.21
N GLN A 132 -16.40 -4.77 -4.34
CA GLN A 132 -15.13 -4.06 -4.51
C GLN A 132 -13.92 -4.99 -4.40
N ARG A 133 -13.98 -6.05 -3.60
CA ARG A 133 -12.90 -7.04 -3.49
C ARG A 133 -12.55 -7.67 -4.84
N ASN A 134 -13.52 -7.84 -5.72
CA ASN A 134 -13.34 -8.42 -7.05
C ASN A 134 -13.00 -7.39 -8.15
N VAL A 135 -12.88 -6.09 -7.80
CA VAL A 135 -12.53 -5.03 -8.74
C VAL A 135 -11.08 -4.60 -8.51
N TYR A 136 -10.30 -4.62 -9.59
CA TYR A 136 -8.90 -4.19 -9.60
C TYR A 136 -8.74 -2.96 -10.50
N GLY A 137 -7.88 -2.03 -10.12
CA GLY A 137 -7.62 -0.81 -10.89
C GLY A 137 -8.71 0.25 -10.83
N GLY A 138 -9.57 0.18 -9.81
CA GLY A 138 -10.59 1.19 -9.55
C GLY A 138 -11.23 1.02 -8.18
N CYS A 139 -11.74 2.10 -7.62
CA CYS A 139 -12.40 2.14 -6.31
C CYS A 139 -13.73 2.88 -6.42
N PHE A 140 -14.84 2.20 -6.17
CA PHE A 140 -16.18 2.78 -6.20
C PHE A 140 -16.81 2.94 -4.80
N ILE A 141 -16.03 2.71 -3.74
CA ILE A 141 -16.54 2.79 -2.35
C ILE A 141 -17.19 4.15 -2.09
N GLY A 142 -16.49 5.24 -2.43
CA GLY A 142 -16.99 6.60 -2.24
C GLY A 142 -18.30 6.87 -2.99
N ASP A 143 -18.43 6.37 -4.21
CA ASP A 143 -19.64 6.52 -5.05
C ASP A 143 -20.87 5.80 -4.47
N CYS A 144 -20.63 4.69 -3.75
CA CYS A 144 -21.67 3.93 -3.09
C CYS A 144 -22.13 4.52 -1.75
N LEU A 145 -21.36 5.40 -1.12
CA LEU A 145 -21.67 6.03 0.16
C LEU A 145 -22.39 7.37 -0.04
N SER A 146 -23.67 7.34 -0.42
CA SER A 146 -24.48 8.57 -0.54
C SER A 146 -24.66 9.30 0.80
N ASP A 147 -24.95 10.61 0.76
CA ASP A 147 -25.19 11.40 1.98
C ASP A 147 -26.34 10.82 2.79
N SER A 148 -27.44 10.42 2.14
CA SER A 148 -28.58 9.79 2.79
C SER A 148 -28.22 8.46 3.46
N PHE A 149 -27.28 7.69 2.89
CA PHE A 149 -26.80 6.45 3.49
C PHE A 149 -25.93 6.74 4.73
N ILE A 150 -25.05 7.74 4.67
CA ILE A 150 -24.26 8.19 5.82
C ILE A 150 -25.15 8.72 6.94
N GLU A 151 -26.19 9.48 6.62
CA GLU A 151 -27.19 9.95 7.60
C GLU A 151 -27.90 8.79 8.28
N ARG A 152 -28.31 7.75 7.53
CA ARG A 152 -28.96 6.56 8.08
C ARG A 152 -28.02 5.78 9.02
N ILE A 153 -26.77 5.59 8.65
CA ILE A 153 -25.75 4.96 9.51
C ILE A 153 -25.59 5.78 10.80
N ASN A 154 -25.45 7.09 10.68
CA ASN A 154 -25.25 7.98 11.82
C ASN A 154 -26.48 8.02 12.74
N ALA A 155 -27.69 7.87 12.22
CA ALA A 155 -28.87 7.73 13.04
C ALA A 155 -28.82 6.47 13.92
N SER A 156 -28.33 5.35 13.38
CA SER A 156 -28.11 4.11 14.13
C SER A 156 -27.05 4.29 15.23
N TYR A 157 -25.91 4.93 14.92
CA TYR A 157 -24.85 5.19 15.89
C TYR A 157 -25.31 6.12 17.01
N LEU A 158 -25.99 7.25 16.69
CA LEU A 158 -26.49 8.17 17.67
C LEU A 158 -27.51 7.50 18.62
N SER A 159 -28.36 6.62 18.08
CA SER A 159 -29.32 5.85 18.91
C SER A 159 -28.58 4.87 19.84
N ALA A 160 -27.54 4.22 19.38
CA ALA A 160 -26.80 3.22 20.16
C ALA A 160 -25.85 3.85 21.20
N THR A 161 -25.42 5.10 21.00
CA THR A 161 -24.42 5.79 21.85
C THR A 161 -24.97 7.00 22.59
N ASN A 162 -26.31 7.13 22.73
CA ASN A 162 -26.96 8.26 23.38
C ASN A 162 -26.55 9.65 22.80
N GLY A 163 -26.27 9.69 21.50
CA GLY A 163 -25.92 10.92 20.80
C GLY A 163 -24.40 11.25 20.76
N GLU A 164 -23.55 10.38 21.27
CA GLU A 164 -22.11 10.69 21.43
C GLU A 164 -21.27 10.41 20.19
N PHE A 165 -21.64 9.45 19.32
CA PHE A 165 -20.81 9.02 18.21
C PHE A 165 -21.45 9.25 16.84
N LYS A 166 -20.68 9.82 15.93
CA LYS A 166 -20.93 9.88 14.50
C LYS A 166 -19.67 9.49 13.74
N ILE A 167 -19.84 8.83 12.59
CA ILE A 167 -18.77 8.54 11.66
C ILE A 167 -18.77 9.52 10.49
N LEU A 168 -17.61 9.98 10.07
CA LEU A 168 -17.47 10.76 8.85
C LEU A 168 -17.44 9.82 7.63
N ARG A 169 -17.80 10.34 6.46
CA ARG A 169 -17.75 9.60 5.20
C ARG A 169 -16.36 9.00 4.97
N GLU A 170 -15.31 9.82 5.08
CA GLU A 170 -13.93 9.39 4.86
C GLU A 170 -13.45 8.33 5.86
N GLU A 171 -13.94 8.37 7.09
CA GLU A 171 -13.65 7.34 8.11
C GLU A 171 -14.31 6.00 7.75
N LEU A 172 -15.55 6.03 7.26
CA LEU A 172 -16.25 4.84 6.80
C LEU A 172 -15.61 4.28 5.53
N GLU A 173 -15.27 5.12 4.55
CA GLU A 173 -14.54 4.73 3.35
C GLU A 173 -13.23 4.02 3.72
N TYR A 174 -12.47 4.59 4.65
CA TYR A 174 -11.22 4.01 5.13
C TYR A 174 -11.43 2.65 5.81
N ALA A 175 -12.43 2.56 6.68
CA ALA A 175 -12.76 1.30 7.37
C ALA A 175 -13.16 0.20 6.38
N VAL A 176 -13.99 0.53 5.38
CA VAL A 176 -14.38 -0.41 4.31
C VAL A 176 -13.18 -0.80 3.44
N GLY A 177 -12.37 0.15 3.00
CA GLY A 177 -11.22 -0.11 2.14
C GLY A 177 -10.14 -0.95 2.81
N THR A 178 -9.88 -0.72 4.11
CA THR A 178 -8.94 -1.54 4.90
C THR A 178 -9.48 -2.93 5.15
N GLU A 179 -10.77 -3.08 5.43
CA GLU A 179 -11.43 -4.38 5.57
C GLU A 179 -11.31 -5.22 4.29
N ILE A 180 -11.61 -4.63 3.13
CA ILE A 180 -11.49 -5.32 1.83
C ILE A 180 -10.06 -5.81 1.61
N THR A 181 -9.08 -4.93 1.84
CA THR A 181 -7.66 -5.26 1.67
C THR A 181 -7.22 -6.34 2.65
N GLY A 182 -7.67 -6.27 3.90
CA GLY A 182 -7.41 -7.28 4.92
C GLY A 182 -7.97 -8.65 4.54
N ARG A 183 -9.22 -8.71 4.08
CA ARG A 183 -9.84 -9.95 3.58
C ARG A 183 -9.07 -10.52 2.39
N GLU A 184 -8.68 -9.68 1.44
CA GLU A 184 -7.91 -10.12 0.27
C GLU A 184 -6.55 -10.69 0.67
N ARG A 185 -5.78 -9.99 1.50
CA ARG A 185 -4.47 -10.45 2.00
C ARG A 185 -4.59 -11.78 2.75
N TYR A 186 -5.56 -11.87 3.66
CA TYR A 186 -5.82 -13.12 4.36
C TYR A 186 -6.14 -14.28 3.41
N MET A 187 -7.07 -14.07 2.45
CA MET A 187 -7.48 -15.13 1.52
C MET A 187 -6.34 -15.60 0.63
N VAL A 188 -5.53 -14.67 0.11
CA VAL A 188 -4.34 -14.99 -0.70
C VAL A 188 -3.37 -15.86 0.10
N LEU A 189 -3.02 -15.45 1.32
CA LEU A 189 -2.11 -16.20 2.19
C LEU A 189 -2.70 -17.59 2.56
N ALA A 190 -4.00 -17.66 2.86
CA ALA A 190 -4.70 -18.90 3.18
C ALA A 190 -4.74 -19.89 2.00
N LEU A 191 -4.83 -19.41 0.78
CA LEU A 191 -4.76 -20.24 -0.43
C LEU A 191 -3.33 -20.73 -0.72
N LEU A 192 -2.34 -19.82 -0.61
CA LEU A 192 -0.96 -20.16 -0.95
C LEU A 192 -0.28 -21.04 0.09
N GLN A 193 -0.60 -20.91 1.39
CA GLN A 193 0.03 -21.71 2.46
C GLN A 193 -0.12 -23.23 2.30
N ASN A 194 -1.04 -23.70 1.47
CA ASN A 194 -1.23 -25.12 1.18
C ASN A 194 -0.52 -25.57 -0.12
N ARG A 195 0.17 -24.67 -0.80
CA ARG A 195 0.79 -24.90 -2.11
C ARG A 195 2.30 -24.63 -2.12
N CYS A 196 2.77 -23.72 -1.27
CA CYS A 196 4.19 -23.32 -1.19
C CYS A 196 4.52 -22.76 0.20
N ASN A 197 5.80 -22.48 0.44
CA ASN A 197 6.27 -21.86 1.68
C ASN A 197 6.00 -20.36 1.63
N VAL A 198 5.12 -19.89 2.51
CA VAL A 198 4.69 -18.49 2.57
C VAL A 198 5.16 -17.83 3.86
N SER A 199 5.68 -16.62 3.75
CA SER A 199 6.05 -15.80 4.91
C SER A 199 5.32 -14.45 4.91
N LEU A 200 4.79 -14.08 6.06
CA LEU A 200 4.17 -12.79 6.33
C LEU A 200 5.06 -11.98 7.28
N PHE A 201 5.65 -10.91 6.78
CA PHE A 201 6.45 -9.98 7.57
C PHE A 201 5.58 -8.78 7.95
N SER A 202 5.04 -8.83 9.16
CA SER A 202 4.06 -7.86 9.67
C SER A 202 4.15 -7.75 11.20
N SER A 203 3.73 -6.59 11.74
CA SER A 203 3.39 -6.46 13.15
C SER A 203 2.10 -7.21 13.51
N ASP A 204 1.24 -7.43 12.51
CA ASP A 204 -0.02 -8.15 12.67
C ASP A 204 0.25 -9.66 12.61
N LYS A 205 -0.45 -10.42 13.45
CA LYS A 205 -0.44 -11.89 13.42
C LYS A 205 -1.86 -12.40 13.24
N ASP A 206 -2.01 -13.50 12.51
CA ASP A 206 -3.30 -14.18 12.35
C ASP A 206 -3.13 -15.69 12.61
N GLU A 207 -3.72 -16.18 13.69
CA GLU A 207 -3.64 -17.56 14.12
C GLU A 207 -4.32 -18.54 13.15
N ARG A 208 -5.20 -18.08 12.27
CA ARG A 208 -5.83 -18.87 11.24
C ARG A 208 -4.88 -19.24 10.11
N LEU A 209 -3.77 -18.52 9.96
CA LEU A 209 -2.72 -18.76 8.97
C LEU A 209 -1.65 -19.72 9.52
N GLN A 210 -2.05 -20.94 9.86
CA GLN A 210 -1.24 -21.90 10.64
C GLN A 210 0.04 -22.38 9.93
N LYS A 211 0.07 -22.36 8.58
CA LYS A 211 1.24 -22.78 7.79
C LYS A 211 2.04 -21.60 7.25
N VAL A 212 1.56 -20.36 7.41
CA VAL A 212 2.29 -19.15 7.05
C VAL A 212 3.31 -18.86 8.15
N VAL A 213 4.57 -18.74 7.79
CA VAL A 213 5.62 -18.29 8.71
C VAL A 213 5.40 -16.80 9.01
N GLN A 214 5.26 -16.44 10.28
CA GLN A 214 4.95 -15.07 10.73
C GLN A 214 6.07 -14.56 11.65
N PRO A 215 7.23 -14.16 11.10
CA PRO A 215 8.42 -13.80 11.91
C PRO A 215 8.25 -12.49 12.67
N GLY A 216 7.33 -11.64 12.25
CA GLY A 216 7.12 -10.31 12.81
C GLY A 216 7.55 -9.19 11.88
N TYR A 217 7.74 -8.00 12.45
CA TYR A 217 8.15 -6.79 11.73
C TYR A 217 9.61 -6.89 11.28
N VAL A 218 9.90 -6.33 10.10
CA VAL A 218 11.25 -6.15 9.57
C VAL A 218 11.60 -4.67 9.43
N ASP A 219 12.83 -4.32 9.78
CA ASP A 219 13.33 -2.95 9.60
C ASP A 219 13.39 -2.58 8.13
N TYR A 220 12.91 -1.37 7.82
CA TYR A 220 12.72 -0.89 6.46
C TYR A 220 14.03 -0.84 5.65
N TYR A 221 15.11 -0.36 6.25
CA TYR A 221 16.36 -0.15 5.53
C TYR A 221 17.29 -1.36 5.54
N THR A 222 17.33 -2.11 6.63
CA THR A 222 18.34 -3.15 6.84
C THR A 222 17.84 -4.56 6.55
N GLN A 223 16.58 -4.88 6.87
CA GLN A 223 16.04 -6.23 6.75
C GLN A 223 15.11 -6.41 5.56
N MET A 224 14.24 -5.44 5.31
CA MET A 224 13.23 -5.53 4.25
C MET A 224 13.84 -5.76 2.85
N PRO A 225 14.92 -5.08 2.42
CA PRO A 225 15.56 -5.36 1.14
C PRO A 225 16.11 -6.78 1.04
N GLN A 226 16.54 -7.37 2.15
CA GLN A 226 17.01 -8.76 2.17
C GLN A 226 15.85 -9.75 2.03
N VAL A 227 14.70 -9.48 2.66
CA VAL A 227 13.49 -10.26 2.43
C VAL A 227 13.16 -10.29 0.96
N PHE A 228 13.16 -9.13 0.29
CA PHE A 228 12.81 -9.04 -1.12
C PHE A 228 13.80 -9.77 -2.04
N LYS A 229 15.09 -9.73 -1.72
CA LYS A 229 16.13 -10.48 -2.48
C LYS A 229 16.05 -11.98 -2.29
N LYS A 230 15.71 -12.44 -1.08
CA LYS A 230 15.74 -13.87 -0.73
C LYS A 230 14.42 -14.57 -1.03
N SER A 231 13.32 -13.86 -1.10
CA SER A 231 12.02 -14.40 -1.49
C SER A 231 11.97 -14.65 -3.00
N ARG A 232 11.43 -15.80 -3.39
CA ARG A 232 11.31 -16.12 -4.83
C ARG A 232 10.25 -15.25 -5.49
N ILE A 233 9.15 -14.96 -4.79
CA ILE A 233 8.08 -14.07 -5.21
C ILE A 233 7.76 -13.10 -4.07
N ASN A 234 7.74 -11.80 -4.37
CA ASN A 234 7.30 -10.77 -3.44
C ASN A 234 5.91 -10.27 -3.88
N LEU A 235 4.92 -10.43 -3.01
CA LEU A 235 3.57 -9.96 -3.28
C LEU A 235 3.39 -8.51 -2.85
N ASN A 236 2.79 -7.72 -3.73
CA ASN A 236 2.16 -6.47 -3.37
C ASN A 236 0.64 -6.60 -3.56
N ILE A 237 -0.11 -6.37 -2.50
CA ILE A 237 -1.58 -6.26 -2.48
C ILE A 237 -1.89 -4.86 -2.01
N SER A 238 -2.19 -3.98 -2.96
CA SER A 238 -2.41 -2.54 -2.72
C SER A 238 -3.64 -2.31 -1.85
N LEU A 239 -3.60 -1.25 -1.04
CA LEU A 239 -4.80 -0.78 -0.34
C LEU A 239 -5.87 -0.42 -1.38
N LYS A 240 -7.08 -0.94 -1.22
CA LYS A 240 -8.19 -0.74 -2.19
C LYS A 240 -8.63 0.71 -2.38
N LEU A 241 -8.20 1.60 -1.51
CA LEU A 241 -8.44 3.04 -1.62
C LEU A 241 -7.47 3.76 -2.56
N ILE A 242 -6.34 3.14 -2.92
CA ILE A 242 -5.46 3.64 -3.98
C ILE A 242 -6.19 3.43 -5.31
N GLN A 243 -6.47 4.53 -6.02
CA GLN A 243 -7.35 4.49 -7.20
C GLN A 243 -6.59 4.16 -8.48
N SER A 244 -5.46 4.81 -8.72
CA SER A 244 -4.65 4.60 -9.93
C SER A 244 -3.17 4.42 -9.64
N GLY A 245 -2.69 4.98 -8.54
CA GLY A 245 -1.29 5.15 -8.21
C GLY A 245 -0.55 3.85 -7.90
N VAL A 246 0.77 3.92 -8.01
CA VAL A 246 1.69 2.82 -7.71
C VAL A 246 2.21 2.97 -6.28
N PRO A 247 1.88 2.04 -5.36
CA PRO A 247 2.30 2.15 -3.97
C PRO A 247 3.82 1.95 -3.82
N LEU A 248 4.40 2.56 -2.77
CA LEU A 248 5.85 2.54 -2.49
C LEU A 248 6.44 1.12 -2.48
N ARG A 249 5.68 0.13 -2.03
CA ARG A 249 6.12 -1.27 -1.99
C ARG A 249 6.57 -1.82 -3.35
N VAL A 250 5.97 -1.38 -4.44
CA VAL A 250 6.38 -1.74 -5.81
C VAL A 250 7.81 -1.29 -6.05
N PHE A 251 8.12 -0.03 -5.73
CA PHE A 251 9.47 0.52 -5.88
C PHE A 251 10.47 -0.12 -4.91
N ASP A 252 10.07 -0.40 -3.67
CA ASP A 252 10.92 -1.06 -2.67
C ASP A 252 11.40 -2.44 -3.14
N VAL A 253 10.46 -3.26 -3.66
CA VAL A 253 10.79 -4.61 -4.16
C VAL A 253 11.70 -4.52 -5.36
N LEU A 254 11.35 -3.71 -6.36
CA LEU A 254 12.14 -3.57 -7.59
C LEU A 254 13.51 -2.95 -7.32
N ALA A 255 13.59 -1.91 -6.48
CA ALA A 255 14.86 -1.29 -6.07
C ALA A 255 15.78 -2.25 -5.31
N SER A 256 15.23 -3.26 -4.66
CA SER A 256 15.99 -4.33 -4.00
C SER A 256 16.44 -5.44 -4.96
N GLY A 257 15.99 -5.43 -6.21
CA GLY A 257 16.22 -6.52 -7.18
C GLY A 257 15.36 -7.76 -6.95
N GLY A 258 14.24 -7.62 -6.22
CA GLY A 258 13.28 -8.70 -5.98
C GLY A 258 12.32 -8.89 -7.15
N PHE A 259 11.88 -10.14 -7.36
CA PHE A 259 10.77 -10.42 -8.29
C PHE A 259 9.45 -9.99 -7.67
N LEU A 260 8.73 -9.11 -8.35
CA LEU A 260 7.46 -8.53 -7.90
C LEU A 260 6.26 -9.11 -8.63
N MET A 261 5.26 -9.54 -7.86
CA MET A 261 3.91 -9.80 -8.36
C MET A 261 2.92 -8.86 -7.64
N THR A 262 2.17 -8.07 -8.40
CA THR A 262 1.29 -7.02 -7.86
C THR A 262 -0.10 -7.07 -8.50
N ASN A 263 -1.12 -6.58 -7.78
CA ASN A 263 -2.44 -6.40 -8.37
C ASN A 263 -2.40 -5.35 -9.49
N PHE A 264 -3.33 -5.48 -10.42
CA PHE A 264 -3.52 -4.49 -11.48
C PHE A 264 -3.85 -3.10 -10.89
N GLN A 265 -3.14 -2.07 -11.39
CA GLN A 265 -3.44 -0.66 -11.23
C GLN A 265 -3.18 0.05 -12.56
N PRO A 266 -3.98 1.07 -12.94
CA PRO A 266 -3.79 1.76 -14.23
C PRO A 266 -2.38 2.30 -14.43
N GLU A 267 -1.81 2.97 -13.43
CA GLU A 267 -0.48 3.55 -13.54
C GLU A 267 0.65 2.50 -13.58
N ILE A 268 0.44 1.28 -13.04
CA ILE A 268 1.43 0.22 -13.14
C ILE A 268 1.71 -0.14 -14.60
N VAL A 269 0.66 -0.31 -15.40
CA VAL A 269 0.81 -0.70 -16.83
C VAL A 269 1.21 0.46 -17.74
N GLU A 270 1.11 1.70 -17.25
CA GLU A 270 1.66 2.87 -17.93
C GLU A 270 3.16 3.06 -17.63
N MET A 271 3.60 2.69 -16.43
CA MET A 271 4.96 2.90 -15.95
C MET A 271 5.90 1.73 -16.22
N PHE A 272 5.37 0.52 -16.22
CA PHE A 272 6.08 -0.74 -16.35
C PHE A 272 5.46 -1.63 -17.42
N VAL A 273 6.26 -2.54 -17.97
CA VAL A 273 5.82 -3.55 -18.93
C VAL A 273 5.52 -4.87 -18.18
N PRO A 274 4.23 -5.25 -18.00
CA PRO A 274 3.89 -6.52 -17.35
C PRO A 274 4.48 -7.73 -18.08
N GLY A 275 5.03 -8.67 -17.33
CA GLY A 275 5.73 -9.85 -17.85
C GLY A 275 7.18 -9.60 -18.25
N GLU A 276 7.64 -8.35 -18.27
CA GLU A 276 9.03 -7.99 -18.56
C GLU A 276 9.75 -7.33 -17.39
N GLU A 277 9.09 -6.44 -16.64
CA GLU A 277 9.68 -5.65 -15.55
C GLU A 277 9.06 -5.98 -14.19
N LEU A 278 7.84 -6.50 -14.19
CA LEU A 278 7.10 -7.03 -13.04
C LEU A 278 5.96 -7.92 -13.54
N VAL A 279 5.25 -8.58 -12.62
CA VAL A 279 4.08 -9.39 -12.94
C VAL A 279 2.83 -8.77 -12.34
N VAL A 280 1.78 -8.63 -13.15
CA VAL A 280 0.47 -8.15 -12.71
C VAL A 280 -0.51 -9.30 -12.64
N TYR A 281 -1.33 -9.35 -11.58
CA TYR A 281 -2.48 -10.23 -11.48
C TYR A 281 -3.79 -9.43 -11.45
N GLU A 282 -4.84 -10.00 -12.03
CA GLU A 282 -6.14 -9.34 -12.23
C GLU A 282 -7.25 -9.93 -11.35
N ASN A 283 -6.98 -11.06 -10.70
CA ASN A 283 -7.89 -11.70 -9.74
C ASN A 283 -7.12 -12.73 -8.91
N MET A 284 -7.77 -13.26 -7.88
CA MET A 284 -7.14 -14.19 -6.93
C MET A 284 -6.74 -15.53 -7.57
N GLN A 285 -7.51 -16.04 -8.52
CA GLN A 285 -7.17 -17.29 -9.23
C GLN A 285 -5.92 -17.08 -10.09
N ASP A 286 -5.87 -16.00 -10.85
CA ASP A 286 -4.71 -15.60 -11.66
C ASP A 286 -3.44 -15.43 -10.80
N LEU A 287 -3.57 -14.81 -9.61
CA LEU A 287 -2.46 -14.71 -8.65
C LEU A 287 -1.93 -16.10 -8.27
N VAL A 288 -2.82 -17.03 -7.90
CA VAL A 288 -2.41 -18.37 -7.45
C VAL A 288 -1.76 -19.15 -8.60
N GLU A 289 -2.35 -19.12 -9.80
CA GLU A 289 -1.82 -19.82 -10.98
C GLU A 289 -0.45 -19.24 -11.38
N LYS A 290 -0.31 -17.93 -11.45
CA LYS A 290 0.96 -17.26 -11.72
C LYS A 290 2.01 -17.55 -10.64
N SER A 291 1.62 -17.57 -9.36
CA SER A 291 2.55 -17.91 -8.28
C SER A 291 3.15 -19.30 -8.47
N ILE A 292 2.33 -20.31 -8.76
CA ILE A 292 2.81 -21.67 -9.00
C ILE A 292 3.70 -21.73 -10.23
N TRP A 293 3.28 -21.11 -11.34
CA TRP A 293 4.04 -21.12 -12.58
C TRP A 293 5.42 -20.47 -12.39
N TYR A 294 5.48 -19.28 -11.79
CA TYR A 294 6.73 -18.57 -11.56
C TYR A 294 7.64 -19.27 -10.53
N LEU A 295 7.10 -20.06 -9.59
CA LEU A 295 7.93 -20.88 -8.70
C LEU A 295 8.69 -22.00 -9.44
N GLU A 296 8.18 -22.44 -10.58
CA GLU A 296 8.82 -23.47 -11.43
C GLU A 296 9.75 -22.87 -12.51
N HIS A 297 9.73 -21.51 -12.70
CA HIS A 297 10.45 -20.83 -13.79
C HIS A 297 11.46 -19.81 -13.27
N ASP A 298 12.55 -20.30 -12.65
CA ASP A 298 13.58 -19.49 -12.00
C ASP A 298 14.25 -18.45 -12.93
N GLU A 299 14.60 -18.86 -14.13
CA GLU A 299 15.30 -17.98 -15.08
C GLU A 299 14.40 -16.83 -15.52
N GLU A 300 13.12 -17.09 -15.70
CA GLU A 300 12.15 -16.06 -16.05
C GLU A 300 11.94 -15.06 -14.91
N ARG A 301 11.85 -15.55 -13.65
CA ARG A 301 11.79 -14.65 -12.49
C ARG A 301 13.02 -13.75 -12.38
N LYS A 302 14.22 -14.33 -12.55
CA LYS A 302 15.48 -13.56 -12.49
C LYS A 302 15.55 -12.51 -13.59
N ARG A 303 15.13 -12.86 -14.81
CA ARG A 303 15.05 -11.93 -15.94
C ARG A 303 14.14 -10.75 -15.64
N ILE A 304 12.92 -11.02 -15.20
CA ILE A 304 11.93 -9.99 -14.86
C ILE A 304 12.41 -9.11 -13.69
N ALA A 305 12.95 -9.72 -12.63
CA ALA A 305 13.48 -8.97 -11.49
C ALA A 305 14.63 -8.04 -11.87
N SER A 306 15.55 -8.52 -12.73
CA SER A 306 16.66 -7.70 -13.26
C SER A 306 16.17 -6.52 -14.08
N ASN A 307 15.18 -6.74 -14.96
CA ASN A 307 14.61 -5.67 -15.78
C ASN A 307 13.89 -4.63 -14.93
N GLY A 308 13.09 -5.08 -13.95
CA GLY A 308 12.39 -4.19 -13.03
C GLY A 308 13.35 -3.33 -12.19
N TYR A 309 14.46 -3.93 -11.71
CA TYR A 309 15.53 -3.22 -11.02
C TYR A 309 16.15 -2.13 -11.90
N GLU A 310 16.56 -2.47 -13.12
CA GLU A 310 17.15 -1.50 -14.06
C GLU A 310 16.16 -0.38 -14.44
N LYS A 311 14.88 -0.70 -14.57
CA LYS A 311 13.84 0.30 -14.80
C LYS A 311 13.76 1.32 -13.67
N VAL A 312 13.70 0.88 -12.41
CA VAL A 312 13.62 1.78 -11.25
C VAL A 312 14.91 2.58 -11.11
N LYS A 313 16.06 1.94 -11.23
CA LYS A 313 17.39 2.56 -11.13
C LYS A 313 17.61 3.67 -12.16
N ASN A 314 17.08 3.53 -13.37
CA ASN A 314 17.29 4.49 -14.45
C ASN A 314 16.19 5.56 -14.52
N THR A 315 14.97 5.28 -14.00
CA THR A 315 13.82 6.15 -14.22
C THR A 315 13.22 6.71 -12.94
N TYR A 316 13.03 5.85 -11.91
CA TYR A 316 12.26 6.19 -10.72
C TYR A 316 13.15 6.34 -9.48
N THR A 317 14.23 7.14 -9.59
CA THR A 317 15.10 7.51 -8.48
C THR A 317 14.62 8.77 -7.79
N PHE A 318 15.06 8.98 -6.55
CA PHE A 318 14.78 10.23 -5.81
C PHE A 318 15.30 11.46 -6.56
N GLU A 319 16.50 11.38 -7.17
CA GLU A 319 17.09 12.46 -7.95
C GLU A 319 16.22 12.85 -9.13
N ASN A 320 15.71 11.87 -9.88
CA ASN A 320 14.83 12.13 -11.03
C ASN A 320 13.50 12.75 -10.59
N CYS A 321 12.88 12.21 -9.53
CA CYS A 321 11.63 12.74 -8.99
C CYS A 321 11.78 14.16 -8.45
N ILE A 322 12.84 14.44 -7.69
CA ILE A 322 13.15 15.78 -7.16
C ILE A 322 13.43 16.77 -8.31
N SER A 323 14.14 16.33 -9.34
CA SER A 323 14.37 17.17 -10.54
C SER A 323 13.05 17.54 -11.24
N HIS A 324 12.11 16.61 -11.35
CA HIS A 324 10.76 16.90 -11.86
C HIS A 324 9.97 17.85 -10.97
N MET A 325 10.09 17.77 -9.64
CA MET A 325 9.48 18.72 -8.72
C MET A 325 10.01 20.15 -8.97
N PHE A 326 11.32 20.30 -9.03
CA PHE A 326 11.93 21.62 -9.26
C PHE A 326 11.53 22.22 -10.61
N ALA A 327 11.40 21.42 -11.66
CA ALA A 327 10.93 21.89 -12.96
C ALA A 327 9.48 22.43 -12.94
N LYS A 328 8.67 22.09 -11.94
CA LYS A 328 7.30 22.58 -11.76
C LYS A 328 7.22 23.83 -10.87
N LEU A 329 8.31 24.22 -10.19
CA LEU A 329 8.35 25.37 -9.29
C LEU A 329 8.75 26.69 -10.00
N HIS A 330 9.19 26.59 -11.22
CA HIS A 330 9.56 27.71 -12.11
C HIS A 330 8.46 27.92 -13.15
#